data_49d6fe7765d1812f79817e2d2fb127c1
#
_entry.id   49d6fe7765d1812f79817e2d2fb127c1
#
_cell.length_a   1.000
_cell.length_b   1.000
_cell.length_c   1.000
_cell.angle_alpha   90.00
_cell.angle_beta   90.00
_cell.angle_gamma   90.00
#
_symmetry.space_group_name_H-M   'P 1'
#
loop_
_entity.id
_entity.type
_entity.pdbx_description
1 polymer ?
#
loop_
_entity_poly.entity_id
_entity_poly.type
_entity_poly.pdbx_seq_one_letter_code
_entity_poly.pdbx_strand_id
1 'polypeptide(L)'
;LNGHSFRTEGTSPISWTYMDPLYVKSVHKRFGEIRKIKSFPHMSTLKLQYYIWIKKIREIRLMEFIDYNKKEVDVLLKNELEWEYYGGHHHENHYTKFFQSYYLPEKFNIDKRKTELSALVRSGQITRLQAIEEIESSPYVYEQKTVDYAINKLNFTLNEWDEIMKKPIKSHDDFKTLLPIMKAMKWPIKVATKM
;
A
#
# COMPACT_ATOMS: atom_id res chain seq x y z
N LEU A 1 -13.91 -2.34 -13.52
CA LEU A 1 -12.57 -2.74 -13.97
C LEU A 1 -11.55 -2.20 -12.99
N ASN A 2 -10.48 -2.98 -12.75
CA ASN A 2 -9.36 -2.59 -11.89
C ASN A 2 -8.05 -2.93 -12.62
N GLY A 3 -7.07 -2.02 -12.57
CA GLY A 3 -5.74 -2.20 -13.16
C GLY A 3 -4.72 -2.91 -12.26
N HIS A 4 -5.13 -3.36 -11.08
CA HIS A 4 -4.26 -4.09 -10.15
C HIS A 4 -3.73 -5.39 -10.77
N SER A 5 -2.43 -5.67 -10.57
CA SER A 5 -1.79 -6.90 -11.04
C SER A 5 -1.05 -7.62 -9.90
N PHE A 6 -1.39 -8.86 -9.63
CA PHE A 6 -0.62 -9.71 -8.71
C PHE A 6 0.80 -10.04 -9.19
N ARG A 7 1.08 -9.83 -10.48
CA ARG A 7 2.38 -10.13 -11.07
C ARG A 7 3.42 -9.06 -10.75
N THR A 8 2.99 -7.82 -10.54
CA THR A 8 3.87 -6.67 -10.31
C THR A 8 3.61 -5.95 -9.01
N GLU A 9 2.39 -6.09 -8.45
CA GLU A 9 2.04 -5.45 -7.20
C GLU A 9 2.14 -6.43 -6.03
N GLY A 10 2.83 -6.00 -4.98
CA GLY A 10 3.03 -6.80 -3.79
C GLY A 10 1.75 -6.99 -2.98
N THR A 11 1.65 -8.13 -2.31
CA THR A 11 0.62 -8.35 -1.29
C THR A 11 1.11 -7.79 0.05
N SER A 12 0.34 -6.88 0.63
CA SER A 12 0.60 -6.36 1.96
C SER A 12 0.15 -7.36 3.04
N PRO A 13 0.78 -7.37 4.22
CA PRO A 13 0.26 -8.11 5.38
C PRO A 13 -1.19 -7.71 5.69
N ILE A 14 -1.99 -8.65 6.20
CA ILE A 14 -3.41 -8.37 6.55
C ILE A 14 -3.54 -7.22 7.53
N SER A 15 -2.57 -7.04 8.42
CA SER A 15 -2.51 -5.92 9.38
C SER A 15 -2.35 -4.54 8.73
N TRP A 16 -1.95 -4.48 7.47
CA TRP A 16 -1.81 -3.22 6.71
C TRP A 16 -3.06 -2.88 5.90
N THR A 17 -4.18 -3.52 6.20
CA THR A 17 -5.44 -3.29 5.48
C THR A 17 -5.99 -1.89 5.80
N TYR A 18 -5.94 -0.99 4.84
CA TYR A 18 -6.46 0.38 4.93
C TYR A 18 -7.99 0.48 4.80
N MET A 19 -8.64 -0.57 4.36
CA MET A 19 -10.11 -0.63 4.16
C MET A 19 -10.87 -1.15 5.39
N ASP A 20 -10.31 -1.03 6.58
CA ASP A 20 -10.96 -1.42 7.83
C ASP A 20 -11.83 -0.29 8.37
N PRO A 21 -13.17 -0.40 8.31
CA PRO A 21 -14.08 0.66 8.76
C PRO A 21 -14.05 0.90 10.25
N LEU A 22 -13.67 -0.09 11.07
CA LEU A 22 -13.50 0.09 12.53
C LEU A 22 -12.23 0.88 12.81
N TYR A 23 -11.15 0.57 12.09
CA TYR A 23 -9.89 1.30 12.20
C TYR A 23 -10.08 2.78 11.84
N VAL A 24 -10.68 3.06 10.68
CA VAL A 24 -10.97 4.44 10.24
C VAL A 24 -11.77 5.20 11.28
N LYS A 25 -12.85 4.61 11.83
CA LYS A 25 -13.65 5.24 12.88
C LYS A 25 -12.87 5.44 14.17
N SER A 26 -12.01 4.49 14.55
CA SER A 26 -11.19 4.56 15.76
C SER A 26 -10.16 5.68 15.68
N VAL A 27 -9.48 5.80 14.53
CA VAL A 27 -8.54 6.89 14.26
C VAL A 27 -9.25 8.25 14.26
N HIS A 28 -10.38 8.33 13.54
CA HIS A 28 -11.18 9.55 13.50
C HIS A 28 -11.68 9.98 14.88
N LYS A 29 -12.15 9.04 15.71
CA LYS A 29 -12.58 9.35 17.09
C LYS A 29 -11.45 9.93 17.93
N ARG A 30 -10.21 9.52 17.68
CA ARG A 30 -9.04 9.92 18.49
C ARG A 30 -8.41 11.23 18.01
N PHE A 31 -8.39 11.45 16.71
CA PHE A 31 -7.63 12.55 16.10
C PHE A 31 -8.46 13.46 15.20
N GLY A 32 -9.72 13.11 14.92
CA GLY A 32 -10.57 13.93 14.06
C GLY A 32 -11.11 15.16 14.77
N GLU A 33 -11.04 16.30 14.11
CA GLU A 33 -11.56 17.58 14.60
C GLU A 33 -13.09 17.66 14.52
N ILE A 34 -13.68 17.02 13.52
CA ILE A 34 -15.13 16.97 13.34
C ILE A 34 -15.77 15.79 14.06
N ARG A 35 -16.93 16.01 14.69
CA ARG A 35 -17.60 14.97 15.49
C ARG A 35 -18.01 13.72 14.72
N LYS A 36 -18.43 13.85 13.46
CA LYS A 36 -18.92 12.74 12.63
C LYS A 36 -18.34 12.79 11.23
N ILE A 37 -17.91 11.64 10.73
CA ILE A 37 -17.56 11.45 9.33
C ILE A 37 -18.85 11.51 8.52
N LYS A 38 -19.04 12.55 7.69
CA LYS A 38 -20.23 12.72 6.85
C LYS A 38 -19.99 12.36 5.40
N SER A 39 -18.93 12.90 4.82
CA SER A 39 -18.63 12.81 3.38
C SER A 39 -17.54 11.79 3.03
N PHE A 40 -16.75 11.33 4.01
CA PHE A 40 -15.72 10.32 3.74
C PHE A 40 -16.38 8.98 3.39
N PRO A 41 -16.14 8.46 2.18
CA PRO A 41 -16.74 7.21 1.74
C PRO A 41 -16.04 6.03 2.42
N HIS A 42 -16.66 5.46 3.43
CA HIS A 42 -16.19 4.21 4.04
C HIS A 42 -17.26 3.14 3.94
N MET A 43 -16.84 1.94 3.66
CA MET A 43 -17.73 0.80 3.46
C MET A 43 -17.69 -0.13 4.67
N SER A 44 -18.85 -0.36 5.30
CA SER A 44 -18.93 -1.38 6.34
C SER A 44 -18.86 -2.79 5.72
N THR A 45 -18.40 -3.77 6.49
CA THR A 45 -18.31 -5.17 6.04
C THR A 45 -19.66 -5.69 5.55
N LEU A 46 -20.76 -5.39 6.25
CA LEU A 46 -22.11 -5.79 5.83
C LEU A 46 -22.52 -5.16 4.49
N LYS A 47 -22.19 -3.88 4.29
CA LYS A 47 -22.47 -3.19 3.03
C LYS A 47 -21.65 -3.77 1.88
N LEU A 48 -20.37 -4.14 2.13
CA LEU A 48 -19.55 -4.84 1.15
C LEU A 48 -20.16 -6.18 0.76
N GLN A 49 -20.58 -6.99 1.74
CA GLN A 49 -21.25 -8.28 1.50
C GLN A 49 -22.56 -8.11 0.70
N TYR A 50 -23.35 -7.10 1.02
CA TYR A 50 -24.56 -6.76 0.26
C TYR A 50 -24.23 -6.48 -1.22
N TYR A 51 -23.20 -5.69 -1.50
CA TYR A 51 -22.80 -5.41 -2.89
C TYR A 51 -22.30 -6.66 -3.62
N ILE A 52 -21.52 -7.51 -2.96
CA ILE A 52 -20.98 -8.73 -3.57
C ILE A 52 -22.08 -9.76 -3.80
N TRP A 53 -22.87 -10.08 -2.76
CA TRP A 53 -23.81 -11.22 -2.79
C TRP A 53 -25.18 -10.86 -3.34
N ILE A 54 -25.73 -9.70 -2.99
CA ILE A 54 -27.08 -9.29 -3.40
C ILE A 54 -27.03 -8.49 -4.70
N LYS A 55 -26.19 -7.46 -4.78
CA LYS A 55 -26.05 -6.66 -6.00
C LYS A 55 -25.18 -7.33 -7.06
N LYS A 56 -24.48 -8.42 -6.72
CA LYS A 56 -23.60 -9.19 -7.61
C LYS A 56 -22.56 -8.34 -8.33
N ILE A 57 -22.08 -7.30 -7.67
CA ILE A 57 -20.99 -6.46 -8.19
C ILE A 57 -19.71 -7.28 -8.14
N ARG A 58 -19.05 -7.43 -9.29
CA ARG A 58 -17.79 -8.16 -9.44
C ARG A 58 -16.68 -7.19 -9.81
N GLU A 59 -15.55 -7.34 -9.16
CA GLU A 59 -14.30 -6.70 -9.58
C GLU A 59 -13.63 -7.54 -10.66
N ILE A 60 -13.34 -6.92 -11.80
CA ILE A 60 -12.59 -7.55 -12.88
C ILE A 60 -11.22 -6.90 -12.92
N ARG A 61 -10.19 -7.68 -12.67
CA ARG A 61 -8.77 -7.28 -12.73
C ARG A 61 -8.24 -7.62 -14.11
N LEU A 62 -8.27 -6.63 -14.99
CA LEU A 62 -7.94 -6.83 -16.40
C LEU A 62 -6.54 -7.42 -16.60
N MET A 63 -5.56 -7.00 -15.79
CA MET A 63 -4.18 -7.43 -15.88
C MET A 63 -3.96 -8.91 -15.52
N GLU A 64 -4.94 -9.60 -14.94
CA GLU A 64 -4.86 -11.04 -14.67
C GLU A 64 -5.12 -11.88 -15.91
N PHE A 65 -5.77 -11.32 -16.93
CA PHE A 65 -6.08 -11.99 -18.21
C PHE A 65 -5.01 -11.76 -19.28
N ILE A 66 -3.98 -10.97 -18.97
CA ILE A 66 -2.89 -10.63 -19.89
C ILE A 66 -1.60 -11.21 -19.34
N ASP A 67 -0.73 -11.72 -20.21
CA ASP A 67 0.62 -12.11 -19.81
C ASP A 67 1.49 -10.86 -19.66
N TYR A 68 1.34 -10.22 -18.49
CA TYR A 68 1.96 -8.96 -18.19
C TYR A 68 3.40 -9.13 -17.70
N ASN A 69 4.35 -8.72 -18.53
CA ASN A 69 5.77 -8.63 -18.19
C ASN A 69 6.16 -7.16 -17.99
N LYS A 70 6.61 -6.81 -16.78
CA LYS A 70 6.92 -5.42 -16.44
C LYS A 70 7.99 -4.82 -17.36
N LYS A 71 9.08 -5.53 -17.63
CA LYS A 71 10.18 -5.02 -18.47
C LYS A 71 9.75 -4.74 -19.90
N GLU A 72 8.96 -5.64 -20.48
CA GLU A 72 8.44 -5.48 -21.85
C GLU A 72 7.47 -4.30 -21.95
N VAL A 73 6.62 -4.15 -20.94
CA VAL A 73 5.67 -3.02 -20.88
C VAL A 73 6.39 -1.70 -20.65
N ASP A 74 7.42 -1.63 -19.81
CA ASP A 74 8.22 -0.42 -19.62
C ASP A 74 8.88 0.04 -20.93
N VAL A 75 9.40 -0.91 -21.74
CA VAL A 75 9.94 -0.61 -23.09
C VAL A 75 8.85 -0.14 -24.04
N LEU A 76 7.69 -0.79 -24.06
CA LEU A 76 6.56 -0.40 -24.91
C LEU A 76 6.08 1.00 -24.58
N LEU A 77 5.87 1.30 -23.31
CA LEU A 77 5.39 2.61 -22.83
C LEU A 77 6.38 3.72 -23.18
N LYS A 78 7.68 3.45 -23.07
CA LYS A 78 8.71 4.42 -23.46
C LYS A 78 8.69 4.70 -24.96
N ASN A 79 8.55 3.67 -25.79
CA ASN A 79 8.61 3.81 -27.23
C ASN A 79 7.33 4.41 -27.84
N GLU A 80 6.16 4.03 -27.31
CA GLU A 80 4.86 4.42 -27.89
C GLU A 80 4.27 5.69 -27.26
N LEU A 81 4.59 5.97 -25.98
CA LEU A 81 3.98 7.05 -25.22
C LEU A 81 4.99 8.03 -24.62
N GLU A 82 6.28 7.91 -24.95
CA GLU A 82 7.36 8.73 -24.40
C GLU A 82 7.37 8.73 -22.86
N TRP A 83 6.89 7.63 -22.24
CA TRP A 83 6.82 7.50 -20.80
C TRP A 83 8.23 7.36 -20.20
N GLU A 84 8.47 8.10 -19.13
CA GLU A 84 9.71 8.03 -18.36
C GLU A 84 9.49 7.37 -17.01
N TYR A 85 10.45 6.56 -16.58
CA TYR A 85 10.42 5.92 -15.27
C TYR A 85 10.68 6.91 -14.14
N TYR A 86 9.75 6.98 -13.18
CA TYR A 86 9.79 7.94 -12.06
C TYR A 86 10.69 7.54 -10.89
N GLY A 87 11.49 6.49 -11.01
CA GLY A 87 12.42 6.04 -9.98
C GLY A 87 11.80 5.15 -8.87
N GLY A 88 10.53 4.76 -8.99
CA GLY A 88 9.85 3.86 -8.04
C GLY A 88 8.36 3.74 -8.32
N HIS A 89 7.71 2.80 -7.63
CA HIS A 89 6.29 2.53 -7.81
C HIS A 89 5.44 3.68 -7.25
N HIS A 90 4.68 4.35 -8.13
CA HIS A 90 3.88 5.54 -7.83
C HIS A 90 4.68 6.77 -7.38
N HIS A 91 5.96 6.86 -7.77
CA HIS A 91 6.80 8.02 -7.47
C HIS A 91 6.48 9.26 -8.33
N GLU A 92 5.59 9.15 -9.33
CA GLU A 92 4.95 10.29 -9.99
C GLU A 92 4.15 11.16 -9.00
N ASN A 93 3.68 10.56 -7.92
CA ASN A 93 3.03 11.27 -6.83
C ASN A 93 4.06 11.65 -5.76
N HIS A 94 4.29 12.95 -5.55
CA HIS A 94 5.27 13.47 -4.58
C HIS A 94 5.04 12.97 -3.16
N TYR A 95 3.78 12.87 -2.71
CA TYR A 95 3.47 12.33 -1.37
C TYR A 95 3.82 10.86 -1.27
N THR A 96 3.51 10.07 -2.29
CA THR A 96 3.85 8.64 -2.32
C THR A 96 5.36 8.44 -2.35
N LYS A 97 6.09 9.23 -3.15
CA LYS A 97 7.55 9.23 -3.20
C LYS A 97 8.13 9.54 -1.81
N PHE A 98 7.72 10.64 -1.18
CA PHE A 98 8.12 11.01 0.17
C PHE A 98 7.83 9.90 1.20
N PHE A 99 6.61 9.37 1.16
CA PHE A 99 6.16 8.36 2.13
C PHE A 99 6.94 7.05 2.02
N GLN A 100 7.16 6.57 0.79
CA GLN A 100 7.83 5.30 0.55
C GLN A 100 9.35 5.38 0.65
N SER A 101 9.97 6.47 0.18
CA SER A 101 11.44 6.58 0.14
C SER A 101 12.05 7.17 1.42
N TYR A 102 11.28 7.91 2.21
CA TYR A 102 11.76 8.55 3.43
C TYR A 102 10.99 8.12 4.68
N TYR A 103 9.69 8.41 4.76
CA TYR A 103 8.94 8.25 6.01
C TYR A 103 8.82 6.79 6.48
N LEU A 104 8.53 5.86 5.57
CA LEU A 104 8.46 4.42 5.92
C LEU A 104 9.82 3.84 6.30
N PRO A 105 10.92 4.05 5.54
CA PRO A 105 12.23 3.55 5.92
C PRO A 105 12.73 4.16 7.23
N GLU A 106 12.75 5.49 7.35
CA GLU A 106 13.37 6.18 8.48
C GLU A 106 12.62 5.97 9.79
N LYS A 107 11.28 5.99 9.74
CA LYS A 107 10.48 5.87 10.97
C LYS A 107 10.12 4.43 11.30
N PHE A 108 9.79 3.61 10.32
CA PHE A 108 9.22 2.27 10.54
C PHE A 108 10.15 1.13 10.12
N ASN A 109 11.31 1.44 9.53
CA ASN A 109 12.20 0.44 8.94
C ASN A 109 11.48 -0.49 7.93
N ILE A 110 10.59 0.10 7.13
CA ILE A 110 9.80 -0.60 6.12
C ILE A 110 10.30 -0.22 4.72
N ASP A 111 10.87 -1.18 4.02
CA ASP A 111 11.22 -1.06 2.60
C ASP A 111 10.09 -1.62 1.73
N LYS A 112 9.36 -0.72 1.07
CA LYS A 112 8.22 -1.06 0.21
C LYS A 112 8.63 -1.85 -1.04
N ARG A 113 9.86 -1.72 -1.53
CA ARG A 113 10.39 -2.47 -2.67
C ARG A 113 10.32 -3.98 -2.44
N LYS A 114 10.48 -4.43 -1.19
CA LYS A 114 10.37 -5.86 -0.84
C LYS A 114 9.05 -6.47 -1.25
N THR A 115 7.95 -5.72 -1.20
CA THR A 115 6.62 -6.22 -1.61
C THR A 115 6.52 -6.34 -3.13
N GLU A 116 7.05 -5.39 -3.86
CA GLU A 116 7.05 -5.35 -5.33
C GLU A 116 7.97 -6.41 -5.93
N LEU A 117 9.23 -6.44 -5.49
CA LEU A 117 10.19 -7.45 -5.92
C LEU A 117 9.71 -8.88 -5.58
N SER A 118 9.05 -9.05 -4.43
CA SER A 118 8.40 -10.33 -4.11
C SER A 118 7.30 -10.72 -5.10
N ALA A 119 6.56 -9.75 -5.65
CA ALA A 119 5.58 -10.04 -6.71
C ALA A 119 6.25 -10.47 -8.01
N LEU A 120 7.31 -9.78 -8.43
CA LEU A 120 8.08 -10.12 -9.61
C LEU A 120 8.74 -11.50 -9.49
N VAL A 121 9.27 -11.85 -8.33
CA VAL A 121 9.82 -13.20 -8.07
C VAL A 121 8.73 -14.26 -8.17
N ARG A 122 7.57 -14.05 -7.54
CA ARG A 122 6.46 -15.02 -7.57
C ARG A 122 5.86 -15.20 -8.96
N SER A 123 5.91 -14.16 -9.79
CA SER A 123 5.46 -14.25 -11.20
C SER A 123 6.54 -14.73 -12.17
N GLY A 124 7.73 -15.07 -11.68
CA GLY A 124 8.83 -15.59 -12.50
C GLY A 124 9.53 -14.54 -13.37
N GLN A 125 9.28 -13.26 -13.16
CA GLN A 125 9.88 -12.19 -13.96
C GLN A 125 11.33 -11.90 -13.56
N ILE A 126 11.69 -12.13 -12.32
CA ILE A 126 13.07 -12.06 -11.78
C ILE A 126 13.33 -13.22 -10.85
N THR A 127 14.60 -13.55 -10.63
CA THR A 127 15.00 -14.52 -9.61
C THR A 127 15.02 -13.89 -8.22
N ARG A 128 14.95 -14.74 -7.18
CA ARG A 128 15.09 -14.26 -5.81
C ARG A 128 16.46 -13.60 -5.56
N LEU A 129 17.52 -14.12 -6.17
CA LEU A 129 18.87 -13.55 -6.03
C LEU A 129 18.91 -12.14 -6.60
N GLN A 130 18.37 -11.91 -7.80
CA GLN A 130 18.26 -10.58 -8.38
C GLN A 130 17.47 -9.61 -7.52
N ALA A 131 16.38 -10.06 -6.90
CA ALA A 131 15.60 -9.22 -6.00
C ALA A 131 16.36 -8.83 -4.73
N ILE A 132 17.17 -9.74 -4.17
CA ILE A 132 18.01 -9.47 -3.00
C ILE A 132 19.13 -8.50 -3.38
N GLU A 133 19.82 -8.76 -4.48
CA GLU A 133 20.90 -7.90 -5.00
C GLU A 133 20.39 -6.47 -5.24
N GLU A 134 19.21 -6.28 -5.79
CA GLU A 134 18.61 -4.96 -6.00
C GLU A 134 18.35 -4.22 -4.68
N ILE A 135 17.92 -4.92 -3.64
CA ILE A 135 17.70 -4.31 -2.32
C ILE A 135 19.03 -3.92 -1.67
N GLU A 136 20.05 -4.77 -1.77
CA GLU A 136 21.32 -4.60 -1.10
C GLU A 136 22.22 -3.58 -1.82
N SER A 137 22.25 -3.60 -3.15
CA SER A 137 23.07 -2.70 -3.97
C SER A 137 22.51 -1.28 -4.10
N SER A 138 21.21 -1.13 -3.93
CA SER A 138 20.50 0.14 -4.12
C SER A 138 19.73 0.52 -2.87
N PRO A 139 20.37 1.02 -1.80
CA PRO A 139 19.67 1.48 -0.62
C PRO A 139 18.67 2.58 -1.00
N TYR A 140 17.55 2.68 -0.28
CA TYR A 140 16.61 3.78 -0.49
C TYR A 140 17.31 5.11 -0.28
N VAL A 141 17.50 5.85 -1.37
CA VAL A 141 18.00 7.22 -1.33
C VAL A 141 16.80 8.14 -1.53
N TYR A 142 16.53 8.98 -0.56
CA TYR A 142 15.53 10.03 -0.72
C TYR A 142 16.15 11.34 -1.16
N GLU A 143 15.39 12.13 -1.88
CA GLU A 143 15.79 13.48 -2.27
C GLU A 143 15.31 14.47 -1.21
N GLN A 144 16.21 15.23 -0.60
CA GLN A 144 15.88 16.21 0.44
C GLN A 144 14.78 17.20 -0.03
N LYS A 145 14.83 17.65 -1.30
CA LYS A 145 13.81 18.52 -1.87
C LYS A 145 12.39 17.92 -1.83
N THR A 146 12.27 16.60 -1.97
CA THR A 146 10.97 15.90 -1.88
C THR A 146 10.47 15.88 -0.44
N VAL A 147 11.38 15.71 0.52
CA VAL A 147 11.07 15.74 1.96
C VAL A 147 10.60 17.14 2.36
N ASP A 148 11.38 18.16 2.01
CA ASP A 148 11.06 19.57 2.33
C ASP A 148 9.73 20.01 1.71
N TYR A 149 9.50 19.61 0.46
CA TYR A 149 8.22 19.88 -0.22
C TYR A 149 7.04 19.22 0.52
N ALA A 150 7.17 17.96 0.92
CA ALA A 150 6.11 17.25 1.61
C ALA A 150 5.83 17.85 3.01
N ILE A 151 6.87 18.16 3.79
CA ILE A 151 6.74 18.79 5.11
C ILE A 151 6.02 20.14 5.00
N ASN A 152 6.44 20.98 4.04
CA ASN A 152 5.79 22.27 3.77
C ASN A 152 4.32 22.13 3.35
N LYS A 153 4.01 21.15 2.48
CA LYS A 153 2.63 20.88 2.04
C LYS A 153 1.74 20.35 3.16
N LEU A 154 2.32 19.64 4.11
CA LEU A 154 1.63 19.19 5.33
C LEU A 154 1.54 20.30 6.39
N ASN A 155 2.09 21.47 6.10
CA ASN A 155 2.08 22.65 6.97
C ASN A 155 2.76 22.42 8.33
N PHE A 156 3.84 21.63 8.34
CA PHE A 156 4.68 21.44 9.52
C PHE A 156 5.94 22.30 9.44
N THR A 157 6.39 22.80 10.57
CA THR A 157 7.75 23.29 10.76
C THR A 157 8.72 22.11 10.87
N LEU A 158 10.01 22.35 10.65
CA LEU A 158 11.03 21.31 10.80
C LEU A 158 11.07 20.76 12.23
N ASN A 159 10.90 21.61 13.25
CA ASN A 159 10.88 21.18 14.65
C ASN A 159 9.68 20.26 14.94
N GLU A 160 8.48 20.61 14.45
CA GLU A 160 7.29 19.76 14.59
C GLU A 160 7.47 18.43 13.87
N TRP A 161 8.12 18.45 12.71
CA TRP A 161 8.43 17.23 11.96
C TRP A 161 9.40 16.33 12.74
N ASP A 162 10.47 16.87 13.28
CA ASP A 162 11.42 16.15 14.13
C ASP A 162 10.74 15.52 15.34
N GLU A 163 9.83 16.25 15.98
CA GLU A 163 8.99 15.73 17.06
C GLU A 163 8.11 14.56 16.61
N ILE A 164 7.53 14.64 15.41
CA ILE A 164 6.75 13.55 14.82
C ILE A 164 7.64 12.33 14.59
N MET A 165 8.84 12.52 14.07
CA MET A 165 9.78 11.43 13.79
C MET A 165 10.26 10.73 15.07
N LYS A 166 10.42 11.47 16.18
CA LYS A 166 10.83 10.94 17.49
C LYS A 166 9.70 10.23 18.26
N LYS A 167 8.42 10.50 17.95
CA LYS A 167 7.29 9.86 18.63
C LYS A 167 7.34 8.32 18.48
N PRO A 168 6.98 7.57 19.54
CA PRO A 168 6.97 6.10 19.48
C PRO A 168 5.99 5.61 18.39
N ILE A 169 6.42 4.54 17.74
CA ILE A 169 5.61 3.88 16.70
C ILE A 169 4.39 3.25 17.37
N LYS A 170 3.21 3.53 16.82
CA LYS A 170 1.96 2.87 17.19
C LYS A 170 1.64 1.76 16.21
N SER A 171 1.11 0.67 16.71
CA SER A 171 0.61 -0.42 15.89
C SER A 171 -0.90 -0.26 15.63
N HIS A 172 -1.43 -1.05 14.71
CA HIS A 172 -2.88 -1.15 14.51
C HIS A 172 -3.61 -1.72 15.75
N ASP A 173 -2.91 -2.41 16.64
CA ASP A 173 -3.48 -2.94 17.90
C ASP A 173 -3.80 -1.83 18.91
N ASP A 174 -3.22 -0.64 18.74
CA ASP A 174 -3.57 0.57 19.52
C ASP A 174 -4.96 1.13 19.17
N PHE A 175 -5.60 0.59 18.15
CA PHE A 175 -6.88 1.02 17.60
C PHE A 175 -7.88 -0.14 17.48
N LYS A 176 -9.18 0.19 17.46
CA LYS A 176 -10.20 -0.83 17.17
C LYS A 176 -10.16 -1.20 15.70
N THR A 177 -9.97 -2.49 15.40
CA THR A 177 -9.86 -3.02 14.04
C THR A 177 -10.72 -4.27 13.86
N LEU A 178 -10.96 -4.67 12.62
CA LEU A 178 -11.57 -5.96 12.26
C LEU A 178 -10.55 -7.12 12.32
N LEU A 179 -9.27 -6.83 12.50
CA LEU A 179 -8.20 -7.83 12.42
C LEU A 179 -8.39 -9.03 13.38
N PRO A 180 -8.82 -8.86 14.65
CA PRO A 180 -9.08 -9.99 15.53
C PRO A 180 -10.15 -10.95 14.96
N ILE A 181 -11.23 -10.39 14.41
CA ILE A 181 -12.30 -11.18 13.78
C ILE A 181 -11.76 -11.89 12.53
N MET A 182 -11.01 -11.20 11.69
CA MET A 182 -10.39 -11.78 10.49
C MET A 182 -9.41 -12.90 10.83
N LYS A 183 -8.61 -12.74 11.89
CA LYS A 183 -7.70 -13.80 12.39
C LYS A 183 -8.47 -15.02 12.88
N ALA A 184 -9.55 -14.81 13.62
CA ALA A 184 -10.41 -15.91 14.10
C ALA A 184 -11.10 -16.67 12.96
N MET A 185 -11.50 -15.97 11.88
CA MET A 185 -12.14 -16.58 10.70
C MET A 185 -11.17 -17.29 9.75
N LYS A 186 -9.86 -17.09 9.87
CA LYS A 186 -8.87 -17.78 9.02
C LYS A 186 -8.92 -19.30 9.13
N TRP A 187 -9.14 -19.83 10.32
CA TRP A 187 -9.19 -21.28 10.53
C TRP A 187 -10.41 -21.94 9.88
N PRO A 188 -11.66 -21.47 10.06
CA PRO A 188 -12.82 -22.00 9.34
C PRO A 188 -12.68 -21.96 7.82
N ILE A 189 -12.13 -20.87 7.27
CA ILE A 189 -11.93 -20.72 5.82
C ILE A 189 -10.93 -21.77 5.30
N LYS A 190 -9.81 -21.99 6.00
CA LYS A 190 -8.83 -23.01 5.61
C LYS A 190 -9.40 -24.44 5.65
N VAL A 191 -10.34 -24.72 6.53
CA VAL A 191 -11.02 -26.02 6.59
C VAL A 191 -11.99 -26.17 5.42
N ALA A 192 -12.77 -25.14 5.12
CA ALA A 192 -13.73 -25.13 4.02
C ALA A 192 -13.08 -25.22 2.63
N THR A 193 -11.86 -24.72 2.45
CA THR A 193 -11.14 -24.77 1.16
C THR A 193 -10.33 -26.05 0.95
N LYS A 194 -10.27 -26.95 1.95
CA LYS A 194 -9.62 -28.27 1.85
C LYS A 194 -10.62 -29.42 1.62
N MET A 195 -11.91 -29.13 1.63
CA MET A 195 -12.98 -30.04 1.22
C MET A 195 -13.32 -29.82 -0.25
#